data_ff2ce4bea1d65c62024de5efb7704bef
#
_entry.id   ff2ce4bea1d65c62024de5efb7704bef
#
_cell.length_a   1.000
_cell.length_b   1.000
_cell.length_c   1.000
_cell.angle_alpha   90.00
_cell.angle_beta   90.00
_cell.angle_gamma   90.00
#
_symmetry.space_group_name_H-M   'P 1'
#
loop_
_entity.id
_entity.type
_entity.pdbx_description
1 polymer ?
#
loop_
_entity_poly.entity_id
_entity_poly.type
_entity_poly.pdbx_seq_one_letter_code
_entity_poly.pdbx_strand_id
1 'polypeptide(L)'
;MYILLFTGKKKLNAFLDTGNNLIDPYRKRPIILINHHQVKSLYKDEDLLLVPYQGINSQGLLKCIIPKKIFIMGIGARYHVLLGIVENKIKIDGIDCILHAKLLEDL
;
A
#
# COMPACT_ATOMS: atom_id res chain seq x y z
N MET A 1 10.46 -9.24 -7.80
CA MET A 1 10.19 -7.83 -7.48
C MET A 1 9.28 -7.24 -8.53
N TYR A 2 8.33 -6.43 -8.10
CA TYR A 2 7.39 -5.74 -9.00
C TYR A 2 7.70 -4.26 -9.02
N ILE A 3 7.18 -3.55 -10.01
CA ILE A 3 7.25 -2.09 -10.07
C ILE A 3 5.83 -1.55 -9.99
N LEU A 4 5.61 -0.68 -9.01
CA LEU A 4 4.35 -0.01 -8.77
C LEU A 4 4.44 1.43 -9.26
N LEU A 5 3.42 1.87 -10.00
CA LEU A 5 3.28 3.26 -10.40
C LEU A 5 2.10 3.88 -9.66
N PHE A 6 2.40 4.89 -8.87
CA PHE A 6 1.42 5.71 -8.18
C PHE A 6 1.52 7.12 -8.73
N THR A 7 0.41 7.73 -9.09
CA THR A 7 0.30 9.04 -9.75
C THR A 7 0.86 9.09 -11.19
N GLY A 8 1.19 7.94 -11.77
CA GLY A 8 1.60 7.83 -13.17
C GLY A 8 3.04 8.16 -13.48
N LYS A 9 3.80 8.77 -12.56
CA LYS A 9 5.16 9.20 -12.82
C LYS A 9 6.21 8.60 -11.88
N LYS A 10 5.82 8.22 -10.67
CA LYS A 10 6.73 7.71 -9.69
C LYS A 10 6.77 6.20 -9.72
N LYS A 11 7.95 5.65 -9.97
CA LYS A 11 8.17 4.20 -9.96
C LYS A 11 8.67 3.78 -8.59
N LEU A 12 8.00 2.80 -8.00
CA LEU A 12 8.34 2.27 -6.69
C LEU A 12 8.62 0.78 -6.82
N ASN A 13 9.69 0.33 -6.16
CA ASN A 13 10.02 -1.09 -6.12
C ASN A 13 9.14 -1.77 -5.09
N ALA A 14 8.43 -2.80 -5.52
CA ALA A 14 7.45 -3.49 -4.69
C ALA A 14 7.81 -4.95 -4.49
N PHE A 15 7.64 -5.42 -3.27
CA PHE A 15 7.86 -6.81 -2.89
C PHE A 15 6.52 -7.46 -2.58
N LEU A 16 6.27 -8.65 -3.10
CA LEU A 16 5.07 -9.40 -2.75
C LEU A 16 5.34 -10.20 -1.48
N ASP A 17 4.56 -9.89 -0.44
CA ASP A 17 4.61 -10.62 0.81
C ASP A 17 3.27 -11.31 1.03
N THR A 18 3.27 -12.64 0.95
CA THR A 18 2.05 -13.43 1.19
C THR A 18 1.56 -13.33 2.62
N GLY A 19 2.41 -12.84 3.54
CA GLY A 19 2.01 -12.55 4.91
C GLY A 19 1.26 -11.24 5.07
N ASN A 20 1.23 -10.40 4.04
CA ASN A 20 0.45 -9.17 4.08
C ASN A 20 -1.03 -9.49 3.81
N ASN A 21 -1.80 -9.58 4.89
CA ASN A 21 -3.22 -9.88 4.84
C ASN A 21 -4.08 -8.69 5.25
N LEU A 22 -3.51 -7.49 5.21
CA LEU A 22 -4.22 -6.30 5.66
C LEU A 22 -5.35 -5.95 4.71
N ILE A 23 -6.55 -5.87 5.26
CA ILE A 23 -7.77 -5.52 4.52
C ILE A 23 -8.47 -4.41 5.29
N ASP A 24 -8.87 -3.37 4.57
CA ASP A 24 -9.66 -2.29 5.11
C ASP A 24 -11.06 -2.81 5.50
N PRO A 25 -11.51 -2.58 6.75
CA PRO A 25 -12.81 -3.10 7.20
C PRO A 25 -14.01 -2.36 6.62
N TYR A 26 -13.80 -1.16 6.07
CA TYR A 26 -14.90 -0.33 5.58
C TYR A 26 -15.42 -0.80 4.22
N ARG A 27 -14.51 -1.09 3.28
CA ARG A 27 -14.84 -1.50 1.92
C ARG A 27 -14.11 -2.76 1.47
N LYS A 28 -13.43 -3.43 2.39
CA LYS A 28 -12.70 -4.68 2.09
C LYS A 28 -11.63 -4.52 1.02
N ARG A 29 -10.93 -3.38 1.01
CA ARG A 29 -9.84 -3.12 0.08
C ARG A 29 -8.54 -3.71 0.60
N PRO A 30 -7.75 -4.38 -0.23
CA PRO A 30 -6.41 -4.80 0.16
C PRO A 30 -5.51 -3.57 0.37
N ILE A 31 -4.60 -3.67 1.32
CA ILE A 31 -3.73 -2.55 1.69
C ILE A 31 -2.29 -2.87 1.28
N ILE A 32 -1.71 -1.95 0.49
CA ILE A 32 -0.28 -1.95 0.18
C ILE A 32 0.42 -1.13 1.25
N LEU A 33 1.49 -1.66 1.84
CA LEU A 33 2.30 -0.89 2.77
C LEU A 33 3.37 -0.12 1.98
N ILE A 34 3.53 1.16 2.27
CA ILE A 34 4.44 2.03 1.54
C ILE A 34 5.23 2.91 2.50
N ASN A 35 6.52 3.12 2.23
CA ASN A 35 7.37 3.96 3.04
C ASN A 35 6.90 5.42 3.00
N HIS A 36 6.82 6.03 4.18
CA HIS A 36 6.36 7.41 4.34
C HIS A 36 7.12 8.39 3.45
N HIS A 37 8.44 8.30 3.41
CA HIS A 37 9.26 9.25 2.65
C HIS A 37 9.00 9.22 1.14
N GLN A 38 8.42 8.13 0.62
CA GLN A 38 8.10 8.02 -0.80
C GLN A 38 6.82 8.78 -1.18
N VAL A 39 5.95 9.04 -0.21
CA VAL A 39 4.62 9.61 -0.50
C VAL A 39 4.32 10.88 0.27
N LYS A 40 5.21 11.34 1.15
CA LYS A 40 4.94 12.47 2.04
C LYS A 40 4.55 13.76 1.35
N SER A 41 5.00 13.97 0.12
CA SER A 41 4.66 15.16 -0.68
C SER A 41 3.39 15.00 -1.51
N LEU A 42 2.76 13.83 -1.48
CA LEU A 42 1.64 13.48 -2.35
C LEU A 42 0.29 13.52 -1.65
N TYR A 43 0.25 13.85 -0.37
CA TYR A 43 -0.98 13.91 0.39
C TYR A 43 -0.92 14.97 1.47
N LYS A 44 -2.10 15.36 1.97
CA LYS A 44 -2.25 16.17 3.17
C LYS A 44 -2.83 15.28 4.28
N ASP A 45 -2.45 15.55 5.54
CA ASP A 45 -2.91 14.74 6.67
C ASP A 45 -4.44 14.64 6.74
N GLU A 46 -5.14 15.71 6.38
CA GLU A 46 -6.61 15.75 6.38
C GLU A 46 -7.26 14.83 5.34
N ASP A 47 -6.51 14.42 4.33
CA ASP A 47 -7.01 13.55 3.27
C ASP A 47 -6.79 12.05 3.56
N LEU A 48 -6.18 11.74 4.70
CA LEU A 48 -5.87 10.36 5.04
C LEU A 48 -7.06 9.66 5.68
N LEU A 49 -7.22 8.39 5.32
CA LEU A 49 -8.18 7.50 5.97
C LEU A 49 -7.47 6.75 7.09
N LEU A 50 -8.04 6.79 8.30
CA LEU A 50 -7.52 6.01 9.42
C LEU A 50 -8.17 4.64 9.41
N VAL A 51 -7.35 3.60 9.29
CA VAL A 51 -7.81 2.22 9.21
C VAL A 51 -7.32 1.46 10.44
N PRO A 52 -8.24 0.91 11.25
CA PRO A 52 -7.83 0.07 12.36
C PRO A 52 -7.21 -1.23 11.85
N TYR A 53 -6.13 -1.65 12.48
CA TYR A 53 -5.50 -2.92 12.17
C TYR A 53 -5.20 -3.68 13.45
N GLN A 54 -5.11 -4.98 13.34
CA GLN A 54 -4.79 -5.87 14.46
C GLN A 54 -3.71 -6.85 14.01
N GLY A 55 -2.58 -6.80 14.69
CA GLY A 55 -1.51 -7.77 14.53
C GLY A 55 -1.51 -8.78 15.67
N ILE A 56 -0.57 -9.70 15.65
CA ILE A 56 -0.47 -10.76 16.66
C ILE A 56 -0.24 -10.15 18.06
N ASN A 57 0.64 -9.16 18.16
CA ASN A 57 1.00 -8.53 19.42
C ASN A 57 0.73 -7.03 19.44
N SER A 58 0.00 -6.50 18.47
CA SER A 58 -0.25 -5.06 18.39
C SER A 58 -1.55 -4.77 17.69
N GLN A 59 -2.10 -3.63 18.03
CA GLN A 59 -3.25 -3.07 17.33
C GLN A 59 -3.05 -1.56 17.25
N GLY A 60 -3.63 -0.91 16.27
CA GLY A 60 -3.47 0.51 16.10
C GLY A 60 -4.27 1.04 14.92
N LEU A 61 -3.93 2.28 14.54
CA LEU A 61 -4.52 2.94 13.39
C LEU A 61 -3.45 3.13 12.33
N LEU A 62 -3.75 2.70 11.13
CA LEU A 62 -2.88 2.87 9.98
C LEU A 62 -3.40 4.03 9.14
N LYS A 63 -2.52 5.00 8.87
CA LYS A 63 -2.87 6.12 7.98
C LYS A 63 -2.78 5.64 6.55
N CYS A 64 -3.87 5.78 5.80
CA CYS A 64 -3.94 5.29 4.43
C CYS A 64 -4.30 6.38 3.45
N ILE A 65 -3.67 6.32 2.28
CA ILE A 65 -4.03 7.12 1.12
C ILE A 65 -5.05 6.33 0.31
N ILE A 66 -6.08 7.02 -0.19
CA ILE A 66 -7.05 6.43 -1.13
C ILE A 66 -6.62 6.85 -2.54
N PRO A 67 -5.89 6.02 -3.27
CA PRO A 67 -5.47 6.39 -4.62
C PRO A 67 -6.65 6.27 -5.58
N LYS A 68 -6.64 7.09 -6.63
CA LYS A 68 -7.62 6.92 -7.70
C LYS A 68 -7.35 5.65 -8.47
N LYS A 69 -6.07 5.35 -8.68
CA LYS A 69 -5.62 4.20 -9.43
C LYS A 69 -4.15 3.94 -9.11
N ILE A 70 -3.78 2.68 -9.05
CA ILE A 70 -2.38 2.28 -9.09
C ILE A 70 -2.19 1.37 -10.31
N PHE A 71 -0.94 1.28 -10.76
CA PHE A 71 -0.60 0.39 -11.86
C PHE A 71 0.60 -0.46 -11.46
N ILE A 72 0.46 -1.77 -11.57
CA ILE A 72 1.53 -2.71 -11.30
C ILE A 72 2.03 -3.22 -12.64
N MET A 73 3.28 -2.92 -12.98
CA MET A 73 3.84 -3.30 -14.27
C MET A 73 3.79 -4.82 -14.44
N GLY A 74 3.28 -5.26 -15.60
CA GLY A 74 3.11 -6.68 -15.89
C GLY A 74 1.80 -7.28 -15.37
N ILE A 75 1.07 -6.56 -14.50
CA ILE A 75 -0.19 -7.04 -13.92
C ILE A 75 -1.37 -6.18 -14.38
N GLY A 76 -1.26 -4.85 -14.26
CA GLY A 76 -2.31 -3.94 -14.71
C GLY A 76 -2.75 -2.95 -13.65
N ALA A 77 -3.81 -2.23 -13.97
CA ALA A 77 -4.38 -1.20 -13.09
C ALA A 77 -5.24 -1.81 -11.98
N ARG A 78 -5.20 -1.17 -10.80
CA ARG A 78 -6.02 -1.56 -9.65
C ARG A 78 -6.64 -0.31 -9.05
N TYR A 79 -7.93 -0.38 -8.74
CA TYR A 79 -8.71 0.76 -8.22
C TYR A 79 -9.18 0.54 -6.79
N HIS A 80 -9.47 -0.69 -6.43
CA HIS A 80 -10.00 -1.07 -5.13
C HIS A 80 -8.83 -1.45 -4.21
N VAL A 81 -8.13 -0.42 -3.71
CA VAL A 81 -6.88 -0.60 -2.96
C VAL A 81 -6.62 0.62 -2.10
N LEU A 82 -5.93 0.42 -0.97
CA LEU A 82 -5.41 1.49 -0.14
C LEU A 82 -3.90 1.42 -0.06
N LEU A 83 -3.26 2.57 0.15
CA LEU A 83 -1.83 2.66 0.45
C LEU A 83 -1.66 2.99 1.93
N GLY A 84 -1.23 2.03 2.71
CA GLY A 84 -0.96 2.21 4.14
C GLY A 84 0.44 2.75 4.36
N ILE A 85 0.55 3.88 5.06
CA ILE A 85 1.82 4.58 5.25
C ILE A 85 2.57 3.99 6.43
N VAL A 86 3.80 3.53 6.19
CA VAL A 86 4.69 3.00 7.24
C VAL A 86 5.73 4.06 7.55
N GLU A 87 5.75 4.52 8.80
CA GLU A 87 6.72 5.54 9.21
C GLU A 87 8.11 4.95 9.39
N ASN A 88 8.21 3.74 9.90
CA ASN A 88 9.46 3.02 9.98
C ASN A 88 9.79 2.40 8.64
N LYS A 89 11.01 2.67 8.14
CA LYS A 89 11.42 2.18 6.84
C LYS A 89 11.27 0.66 6.73
N ILE A 90 10.73 0.20 5.61
CA ILE A 90 10.69 -1.22 5.27
C ILE A 90 12.11 -1.75 5.21
N LYS A 91 12.38 -2.84 5.95
CA LYS A 91 13.74 -3.37 6.16
C LYS A 91 14.20 -4.32 5.07
N ILE A 92 13.77 -4.11 3.85
CA ILE A 92 14.23 -4.87 2.69
C ILE A 92 14.91 -3.87 1.76
N ASP A 93 16.20 -4.06 1.52
CA ASP A 93 16.98 -3.14 0.71
C ASP A 93 16.39 -2.98 -0.68
N GLY A 94 16.25 -1.73 -1.11
CA GLY A 94 15.73 -1.40 -2.44
C GLY A 94 14.23 -1.53 -2.59
N ILE A 95 13.49 -1.85 -1.52
CA ILE A 95 12.03 -2.03 -1.56
C ILE A 95 11.36 -0.83 -0.94
N ASP A 96 10.40 -0.27 -1.66
CA ASP A 96 9.63 0.91 -1.26
C ASP A 96 8.26 0.56 -0.71
N CYS A 97 7.69 -0.55 -1.16
CA CYS A 97 6.34 -0.96 -0.75
C CYS A 97 6.18 -2.48 -0.73
N ILE A 98 5.17 -2.93 0.02
CA ILE A 98 4.82 -4.34 0.18
C ILE A 98 3.44 -4.55 -0.41
N LEU A 99 3.35 -5.40 -1.42
CA LEU A 99 2.09 -5.71 -2.10
C LEU A 99 1.27 -6.73 -1.32
N HIS A 100 -0.03 -6.70 -1.56
CA HIS A 100 -0.98 -7.69 -1.07
C HIS A 100 -1.28 -8.69 -2.20
N ALA A 101 -1.32 -9.97 -1.88
CA ALA A 101 -1.49 -11.03 -2.87
C ALA A 101 -2.77 -10.88 -3.69
N LYS A 102 -3.85 -10.35 -3.10
CA LYS A 102 -5.11 -10.13 -3.81
C LYS A 102 -4.99 -9.22 -5.01
N LEU A 103 -3.98 -8.34 -5.03
CA LEU A 103 -3.77 -7.42 -6.14
C LEU A 103 -3.27 -8.12 -7.39
N LEU A 104 -2.72 -9.31 -7.24
CA LEU A 104 -2.21 -10.11 -8.35
C LEU A 104 -3.25 -11.08 -8.90
N GLU A 105 -4.39 -11.19 -8.25
CA GLU A 105 -5.48 -12.04 -8.72
C GLU A 105 -6.16 -11.39 -9.92
N ASP A 106 -6.53 -12.22 -10.86
CA ASP A 106 -7.28 -11.81 -12.03
C ASP A 106 -8.74 -11.67 -11.63
N LEU A 107 -9.29 -10.48 -11.78
CA LEU A 107 -10.68 -10.20 -11.41
C LEU A 107 -11.57 -10.21 -12.62
#